data_3c39e2efc4a61352669c329299c6e6d1
#
_entry.id   3c39e2efc4a61352669c329299c6e6d1
#
_cell.length_a   1.000
_cell.length_b   1.000
_cell.length_c   1.000
_cell.angle_alpha   90.00
_cell.angle_beta   90.00
_cell.angle_gamma   90.00
#
_symmetry.space_group_name_H-M   'P 1'
#
loop_
_entity.id
_entity.type
_entity.pdbx_description
1 polymer ?
#
loop_
_entity_poly.entity_id
_entity_poly.type
_entity_poly.pdbx_seq_one_letter_code
_entity_poly.pdbx_strand_id
1 'polypeptide(L)'
;NKKIIMPDPYKLLKKIKNSPGTIESKLAYELGNPKKKAVTNIKNRYDGGEWGIEQDAPRHVTTAQYTTESLRNKLPFGLGNSIMGRGLAAFGANVLGAAHEAKAGYSSVKKGKSSVKDAFLESVEDLTNNFAGSVVGAFGNSNMDNSKNKKIDKIIKYLPDGKYKSKL
;
A
#
# COMPACT_ATOMS: atom_id res chain seq x y z
N ASN A 1 14.43 -31.66 -7.74
CA ASN A 1 15.14 -30.53 -7.10
C ASN A 1 15.11 -29.34 -8.04
N LYS A 2 14.08 -28.48 -7.92
CA LYS A 2 14.08 -27.18 -8.61
C LYS A 2 15.11 -26.27 -7.92
N LYS A 3 16.23 -25.97 -8.60
CA LYS A 3 17.18 -24.94 -8.18
C LYS A 3 16.42 -23.61 -8.05
N ILE A 4 16.23 -23.12 -6.83
CA ILE A 4 15.68 -21.78 -6.58
C ILE A 4 16.81 -20.81 -6.91
N ILE A 5 16.74 -20.21 -8.11
CA ILE A 5 17.65 -19.15 -8.53
C ILE A 5 17.18 -17.87 -7.85
N MET A 6 17.94 -17.41 -6.87
CA MET A 6 17.70 -16.09 -6.28
C MET A 6 17.85 -15.00 -7.34
N PRO A 7 16.91 -14.07 -7.44
CA PRO A 7 17.16 -12.85 -8.19
C PRO A 7 18.29 -12.09 -7.49
N ASP A 8 19.39 -11.88 -8.20
CA ASP A 8 20.52 -11.08 -7.76
C ASP A 8 20.01 -9.64 -7.44
N PRO A 9 20.11 -9.17 -6.17
CA PRO A 9 19.63 -7.84 -5.79
C PRO A 9 20.30 -6.73 -6.60
N TYR A 10 21.54 -6.94 -7.02
CA TYR A 10 22.28 -5.98 -7.85
C TYR A 10 21.68 -5.90 -9.25
N LYS A 11 21.25 -7.01 -9.85
CA LYS A 11 20.57 -7.03 -11.14
C LYS A 11 19.20 -6.35 -11.07
N LEU A 12 18.49 -6.53 -9.96
CA LEU A 12 17.21 -5.85 -9.73
C LEU A 12 17.41 -4.33 -9.65
N LEU A 13 18.36 -3.86 -8.85
CA LEU A 13 18.70 -2.45 -8.74
C LEU A 13 19.17 -1.85 -10.08
N LYS A 14 19.99 -2.58 -10.83
CA LYS A 14 20.44 -2.16 -12.16
C LYS A 14 19.28 -2.05 -13.15
N LYS A 15 18.34 -2.99 -13.11
CA LYS A 15 17.12 -2.98 -13.93
C LYS A 15 16.23 -1.79 -13.57
N ILE A 16 16.02 -1.53 -12.27
CA ILE A 16 15.28 -0.37 -11.78
C ILE A 16 15.94 0.93 -12.24
N LYS A 17 17.28 1.05 -12.14
CA LYS A 17 18.02 2.24 -12.57
C LYS A 17 17.90 2.51 -14.07
N ASN A 18 17.95 1.47 -14.89
CA ASN A 18 18.03 1.59 -16.36
C ASN A 18 16.66 1.57 -17.08
N SER A 19 15.56 1.30 -16.37
CA SER A 19 14.22 1.32 -16.98
C SER A 19 13.72 2.75 -17.15
N PRO A 20 12.97 3.09 -18.20
CA PRO A 20 12.36 4.41 -18.35
C PRO A 20 11.30 4.65 -17.27
N GLY A 21 11.15 5.90 -16.83
CA GLY A 21 10.18 6.31 -15.82
C GLY A 21 10.78 6.64 -14.45
N THR A 22 9.95 7.13 -13.53
CA THR A 22 10.37 7.47 -12.18
C THR A 22 10.65 6.21 -11.34
N ILE A 23 11.47 6.33 -10.30
CA ILE A 23 11.75 5.22 -9.37
C ILE A 23 10.46 4.63 -8.82
N GLU A 24 9.46 5.48 -8.53
CA GLU A 24 8.14 5.04 -8.03
C GLU A 24 7.38 4.20 -9.05
N SER A 25 7.35 4.60 -10.32
CA SER A 25 6.66 3.83 -11.37
C SER A 25 7.32 2.48 -11.63
N LYS A 26 8.64 2.43 -11.56
CA LYS A 26 9.43 1.20 -11.70
C LYS A 26 9.19 0.25 -10.53
N LEU A 27 9.22 0.78 -9.31
CA LEU A 27 8.96 0.00 -8.11
C LEU A 27 7.51 -0.51 -8.10
N ALA A 28 6.55 0.33 -8.47
CA ALA A 28 5.15 -0.09 -8.62
C ALA A 28 4.99 -1.23 -9.62
N TYR A 29 5.68 -1.17 -10.75
CA TYR A 29 5.68 -2.24 -11.75
C TYR A 29 6.26 -3.54 -11.18
N GLU A 30 7.42 -3.47 -10.55
CA GLU A 30 8.07 -4.64 -9.94
C GLU A 30 7.23 -5.26 -8.80
N LEU A 31 6.47 -4.46 -8.09
CA LEU A 31 5.54 -4.93 -7.06
C LEU A 31 4.18 -5.42 -7.64
N GLY A 32 4.00 -5.41 -8.96
CA GLY A 32 2.76 -5.83 -9.61
C GLY A 32 1.62 -4.81 -9.49
N ASN A 33 1.97 -3.53 -9.48
CA ASN A 33 1.03 -2.40 -9.44
C ASN A 33 0.00 -2.46 -8.29
N PRO A 34 0.43 -2.48 -7.03
CA PRO A 34 -0.46 -2.62 -5.87
C PRO A 34 -1.55 -1.54 -5.85
N LYS A 35 -1.21 -0.30 -6.23
CA LYS A 35 -2.18 0.79 -6.32
C LYS A 35 -3.28 0.49 -7.34
N LYS A 36 -2.95 -0.01 -8.54
CA LYS A 36 -3.96 -0.38 -9.55
C LYS A 36 -4.89 -1.48 -9.04
N LYS A 37 -4.35 -2.50 -8.37
CA LYS A 37 -5.14 -3.56 -7.74
C LYS A 37 -6.06 -3.00 -6.65
N ALA A 38 -5.57 -2.10 -5.82
CA ALA A 38 -6.35 -1.42 -4.79
C ALA A 38 -7.52 -0.64 -5.40
N VAL A 39 -7.27 0.16 -6.44
CA VAL A 39 -8.32 0.91 -7.16
C VAL A 39 -9.44 -0.01 -7.64
N THR A 40 -9.07 -1.10 -8.32
CA THR A 40 -10.06 -2.06 -8.84
C THR A 40 -10.88 -2.68 -7.72
N ASN A 41 -10.23 -3.06 -6.61
CA ASN A 41 -10.92 -3.62 -5.46
C ASN A 41 -11.89 -2.61 -4.82
N ILE A 42 -11.45 -1.36 -4.65
CA ILE A 42 -12.26 -0.29 -4.04
C ILE A 42 -13.49 0.01 -4.91
N LYS A 43 -13.34 0.15 -6.22
CA LYS A 43 -14.46 0.36 -7.14
C LYS A 43 -15.54 -0.73 -7.03
N ASN A 44 -15.13 -1.96 -6.74
CA ASN A 44 -16.06 -3.09 -6.59
C ASN A 44 -16.73 -3.12 -5.21
N ARG A 45 -16.16 -2.46 -4.19
CA ARG A 45 -16.59 -2.57 -2.79
C ARG A 45 -17.35 -1.37 -2.27
N TYR A 46 -17.09 -0.17 -2.80
CA TYR A 46 -17.63 1.08 -2.29
C TYR A 46 -18.42 1.83 -3.34
N ASP A 47 -19.50 2.47 -2.92
CA ASP A 47 -20.27 3.38 -3.77
C ASP A 47 -19.51 4.69 -3.99
N GLY A 48 -19.66 5.31 -5.16
CA GLY A 48 -19.08 6.62 -5.43
C GLY A 48 -17.92 6.67 -6.42
N GLY A 49 -17.64 5.59 -7.15
CA GLY A 49 -16.82 5.60 -8.38
C GLY A 49 -15.39 6.06 -8.20
N GLU A 50 -15.02 7.20 -8.68
CA GLU A 50 -13.62 7.63 -8.75
C GLU A 50 -13.20 8.42 -7.52
N TRP A 51 -12.01 8.09 -6.99
CA TRP A 51 -11.16 8.83 -6.05
C TRP A 51 -11.75 10.12 -5.43
N GLY A 52 -12.83 10.05 -4.66
CA GLY A 52 -13.29 11.13 -3.83
C GLY A 52 -12.64 11.09 -2.43
N ILE A 53 -12.72 12.18 -1.68
CA ILE A 53 -12.29 12.29 -0.27
C ILE A 53 -12.90 11.16 0.57
N GLU A 54 -14.14 10.78 0.26
CA GLU A 54 -14.89 9.73 0.96
C GLU A 54 -14.29 8.31 0.86
N GLN A 55 -13.31 8.10 -0.04
CA GLN A 55 -12.66 6.80 -0.25
C GLN A 55 -11.18 6.81 0.15
N ASP A 56 -10.72 7.84 0.82
CA ASP A 56 -9.30 8.02 1.09
C ASP A 56 -8.75 6.93 2.02
N ALA A 57 -9.38 6.69 3.16
CA ALA A 57 -8.96 5.63 4.06
C ALA A 57 -9.00 4.22 3.40
N PRO A 58 -10.08 3.79 2.70
CA PRO A 58 -10.05 2.55 1.94
C PRO A 58 -8.91 2.47 0.93
N ARG A 59 -8.58 3.58 0.27
CA ARG A 59 -7.50 3.67 -0.71
C ARG A 59 -6.14 3.40 -0.06
N HIS A 60 -5.84 4.08 1.03
CA HIS A 60 -4.58 3.93 1.75
C HIS A 60 -4.44 2.54 2.36
N VAL A 61 -5.44 2.07 3.10
CA VAL A 61 -5.46 0.72 3.69
C VAL A 61 -5.26 -0.36 2.64
N THR A 62 -6.03 -0.32 1.54
CA THR A 62 -5.98 -1.37 0.53
C THR A 62 -4.68 -1.31 -0.28
N THR A 63 -4.15 -0.11 -0.57
CA THR A 63 -2.85 0.03 -1.26
C THR A 63 -1.71 -0.49 -0.40
N ALA A 64 -1.68 -0.16 0.89
CA ALA A 64 -0.66 -0.63 1.82
C ALA A 64 -0.73 -2.14 2.02
N GLN A 65 -1.94 -2.72 2.10
CA GLN A 65 -2.14 -4.17 2.14
C GLN A 65 -1.50 -4.85 0.93
N TYR A 66 -1.86 -4.44 -0.30
CA TYR A 66 -1.32 -5.04 -1.53
C TYR A 66 0.19 -4.83 -1.66
N THR A 67 0.70 -3.68 -1.24
CA THR A 67 2.13 -3.41 -1.23
C THR A 67 2.85 -4.40 -0.31
N THR A 68 2.33 -4.60 0.91
CA THR A 68 2.88 -5.54 1.88
C THR A 68 2.83 -6.98 1.36
N GLU A 69 1.72 -7.42 0.80
CA GLU A 69 1.59 -8.76 0.19
C GLU A 69 2.57 -8.95 -0.96
N SER A 70 2.74 -7.93 -1.80
CA SER A 70 3.71 -7.98 -2.91
C SER A 70 5.15 -8.07 -2.42
N LEU A 71 5.51 -7.33 -1.38
CA LEU A 71 6.83 -7.41 -0.74
C LEU A 71 7.06 -8.78 -0.12
N ARG A 72 6.08 -9.32 0.61
CA ARG A 72 6.15 -10.68 1.18
C ARG A 72 6.46 -11.74 0.11
N ASN A 73 5.74 -11.68 -1.00
CA ASN A 73 5.88 -12.65 -2.09
C ASN A 73 7.24 -12.54 -2.82
N LYS A 74 7.94 -11.43 -2.67
CA LYS A 74 9.27 -11.22 -3.25
C LYS A 74 10.42 -11.54 -2.29
N LEU A 75 10.15 -11.78 -1.02
CA LEU A 75 11.18 -12.21 -0.08
C LEU A 75 11.68 -13.62 -0.44
N PRO A 76 13.01 -13.82 -0.50
CA PRO A 76 13.59 -15.11 -0.90
C PRO A 76 13.32 -16.19 0.14
N PHE A 77 13.49 -17.46 -0.26
CA PHE A 77 13.44 -18.64 0.61
C PHE A 77 12.16 -18.82 1.45
N GLY A 78 11.04 -18.26 1.01
CA GLY A 78 9.79 -18.34 1.77
C GLY A 78 9.78 -17.48 3.04
N LEU A 79 10.77 -16.60 3.23
CA LEU A 79 10.86 -15.70 4.37
C LEU A 79 9.59 -14.87 4.55
N GLY A 80 8.91 -14.51 3.46
CA GLY A 80 7.65 -13.78 3.52
C GLY A 80 6.53 -14.47 4.31
N ASN A 81 6.66 -15.77 4.58
CA ASN A 81 5.73 -16.52 5.42
C ASN A 81 6.14 -16.57 6.90
N SER A 82 7.40 -16.27 7.21
CA SER A 82 7.88 -16.17 8.59
C SER A 82 7.37 -14.87 9.26
N ILE A 83 7.32 -14.87 10.58
CA ILE A 83 6.94 -13.66 11.35
C ILE A 83 7.87 -12.50 11.03
N MET A 84 9.18 -12.75 10.96
CA MET A 84 10.18 -11.73 10.61
C MET A 84 9.95 -11.18 9.20
N GLY A 85 9.77 -12.04 8.19
CA GLY A 85 9.54 -11.61 6.82
C GLY A 85 8.24 -10.83 6.64
N ARG A 86 7.19 -11.20 7.37
CA ARG A 86 5.93 -10.44 7.43
C ARG A 86 6.15 -9.04 8.03
N GLY A 87 6.90 -8.96 9.13
CA GLY A 87 7.28 -7.68 9.74
C GLY A 87 8.11 -6.80 8.81
N LEU A 88 9.12 -7.36 8.14
CA LEU A 88 9.94 -6.65 7.16
C LEU A 88 9.12 -6.12 5.99
N ALA A 89 8.17 -6.91 5.47
CA ALA A 89 7.31 -6.49 4.39
C ALA A 89 6.36 -5.35 4.82
N ALA A 90 5.79 -5.43 6.04
CA ALA A 90 4.97 -4.35 6.60
C ALA A 90 5.79 -3.08 6.79
N PHE A 91 6.98 -3.19 7.35
CA PHE A 91 7.89 -2.05 7.51
C PHE A 91 8.22 -1.41 6.17
N GLY A 92 8.61 -2.20 5.15
CA GLY A 92 8.89 -1.71 3.80
C GLY A 92 7.70 -0.99 3.17
N ALA A 93 6.48 -1.52 3.33
CA ALA A 93 5.27 -0.88 2.84
C ALA A 93 5.00 0.47 3.52
N ASN A 94 5.24 0.57 4.84
CA ASN A 94 5.09 1.83 5.57
C ASN A 94 6.16 2.86 5.17
N VAL A 95 7.41 2.46 4.93
CA VAL A 95 8.46 3.36 4.42
C VAL A 95 8.07 3.91 3.05
N LEU A 96 7.55 3.08 2.16
CA LEU A 96 7.07 3.52 0.85
C LEU A 96 5.87 4.47 0.95
N GLY A 97 4.93 4.17 1.85
CA GLY A 97 3.80 5.05 2.16
C GLY A 97 4.29 6.41 2.68
N ALA A 98 5.17 6.42 3.67
CA ALA A 98 5.72 7.65 4.24
C ALA A 98 6.46 8.52 3.20
N ALA A 99 7.22 7.91 2.31
CA ALA A 99 7.88 8.63 1.22
C ALA A 99 6.87 9.24 0.23
N HIS A 100 5.76 8.54 -0.02
CA HIS A 100 4.68 9.04 -0.87
C HIS A 100 3.99 10.25 -0.23
N GLU A 101 3.59 10.15 1.04
CA GLU A 101 2.91 11.22 1.77
C GLU A 101 3.79 12.45 1.95
N ALA A 102 5.08 12.28 2.28
CA ALA A 102 6.03 13.39 2.36
C ALA A 102 6.15 14.15 1.03
N LYS A 103 6.19 13.44 -0.09
CA LYS A 103 6.22 14.04 -1.42
C LYS A 103 4.91 14.73 -1.77
N ALA A 104 3.77 14.11 -1.46
CA ALA A 104 2.44 14.67 -1.72
C ALA A 104 2.22 15.96 -0.91
N GLY A 105 2.50 15.92 0.41
CA GLY A 105 2.41 17.07 1.29
C GLY A 105 3.32 18.22 0.86
N TYR A 106 4.59 17.94 0.54
CA TYR A 106 5.50 18.95 0.01
C TYR A 106 4.97 19.60 -1.28
N SER A 107 4.46 18.77 -2.21
CA SER A 107 3.89 19.27 -3.46
C SER A 107 2.65 20.12 -3.25
N SER A 108 1.79 19.75 -2.29
CA SER A 108 0.58 20.49 -1.94
C SER A 108 0.91 21.87 -1.38
N VAL A 109 1.82 21.94 -0.40
CA VAL A 109 2.29 23.20 0.19
C VAL A 109 2.98 24.07 -0.86
N LYS A 110 3.89 23.51 -1.68
CA LYS A 110 4.58 24.28 -2.73
C LYS A 110 3.64 24.88 -3.77
N LYS A 111 2.51 24.23 -4.03
CA LYS A 111 1.48 24.73 -4.97
C LYS A 111 0.46 25.66 -4.28
N GLY A 112 0.63 25.96 -3.01
CA GLY A 112 -0.32 26.80 -2.24
C GLY A 112 -1.70 26.15 -2.04
N LYS A 113 -1.81 24.82 -2.13
CA LYS A 113 -3.08 24.10 -1.99
C LYS A 113 -3.44 23.81 -0.53
N SER A 114 -2.46 23.72 0.36
CA SER A 114 -2.61 23.48 1.78
C SER A 114 -1.55 24.22 2.59
N SER A 115 -1.87 24.51 3.84
CA SER A 115 -0.86 24.98 4.80
C SER A 115 0.09 23.85 5.18
N VAL A 116 1.27 24.18 5.74
CA VAL A 116 2.20 23.16 6.26
C VAL A 116 1.53 22.33 7.34
N LYS A 117 0.72 22.96 8.21
CA LYS A 117 0.00 22.28 9.29
C LYS A 117 -1.02 21.29 8.73
N ASP A 118 -1.82 21.70 7.76
CA ASP A 118 -2.87 20.84 7.18
C ASP A 118 -2.24 19.67 6.41
N ALA A 119 -1.20 19.92 5.61
CA ALA A 119 -0.47 18.86 4.91
C ALA A 119 0.17 17.87 5.89
N PHE A 120 0.64 18.31 7.04
CA PHE A 120 1.18 17.44 8.08
C PHE A 120 0.08 16.56 8.70
N LEU A 121 -1.04 17.15 9.08
CA LEU A 121 -2.17 16.42 9.67
C LEU A 121 -2.73 15.36 8.69
N GLU A 122 -2.94 15.72 7.44
CA GLU A 122 -3.35 14.82 6.38
C GLU A 122 -2.35 13.65 6.23
N SER A 123 -1.06 13.95 6.20
CA SER A 123 -0.02 12.91 6.12
C SER A 123 -0.04 11.95 7.32
N VAL A 124 -0.32 12.43 8.54
CA VAL A 124 -0.44 11.59 9.75
C VAL A 124 -1.65 10.65 9.64
N GLU A 125 -2.79 11.14 9.15
CA GLU A 125 -3.99 10.34 8.92
C GLU A 125 -3.72 9.24 7.87
N ASP A 126 -3.13 9.60 6.74
CA ASP A 126 -2.77 8.68 5.68
C ASP A 126 -1.76 7.62 6.13
N LEU A 127 -0.78 8.00 6.94
CA LEU A 127 0.18 7.06 7.53
C LEU A 127 -0.49 6.08 8.49
N THR A 128 -1.47 6.53 9.26
CA THR A 128 -2.26 5.66 10.14
C THR A 128 -3.04 4.63 9.32
N ASN A 129 -3.67 5.07 8.23
CA ASN A 129 -4.38 4.21 7.30
C ASN A 129 -3.43 3.21 6.60
N ASN A 130 -2.27 3.68 6.15
CA ASN A 130 -1.23 2.84 5.56
C ASN A 130 -0.71 1.79 6.55
N PHE A 131 -0.50 2.16 7.81
CA PHE A 131 -0.08 1.22 8.85
C PHE A 131 -1.11 0.10 9.06
N ALA A 132 -2.39 0.45 9.20
CA ALA A 132 -3.44 -0.54 9.35
C ALA A 132 -3.49 -1.51 8.17
N GLY A 133 -3.38 -1.00 6.93
CA GLY A 133 -3.32 -1.82 5.72
C GLY A 133 -2.09 -2.73 5.68
N SER A 134 -0.94 -2.24 6.10
CA SER A 134 0.29 -3.03 6.12
C SER A 134 0.23 -4.19 7.11
N VAL A 135 -0.38 -3.99 8.26
CA VAL A 135 -0.63 -5.06 9.25
C VAL A 135 -1.55 -6.13 8.67
N VAL A 136 -2.64 -5.72 8.00
CA VAL A 136 -3.54 -6.67 7.33
C VAL A 136 -2.81 -7.45 6.24
N GLY A 137 -1.98 -6.80 5.44
CA GLY A 137 -1.16 -7.45 4.39
C GLY A 137 -0.10 -8.39 4.96
N ALA A 138 0.46 -8.07 6.13
CA ALA A 138 1.46 -8.90 6.79
C ALA A 138 0.85 -10.16 7.41
N PHE A 139 -0.25 -10.04 8.12
CA PHE A 139 -0.82 -11.10 8.97
C PHE A 139 -2.15 -11.66 8.45
N GLY A 140 -2.75 -11.02 7.44
CA GLY A 140 -3.89 -11.57 6.73
C GLY A 140 -3.48 -12.77 5.85
N ASN A 141 -4.41 -13.69 5.60
CA ASN A 141 -4.16 -14.79 4.66
C ASN A 141 -4.11 -14.26 3.22
N SER A 142 -3.32 -14.84 2.32
CA SER A 142 -2.98 -14.33 0.99
C SER A 142 -4.09 -14.33 -0.06
N ASN A 143 -5.28 -14.87 0.23
CA ASN A 143 -6.38 -14.86 -0.73
C ASN A 143 -7.38 -13.77 -0.36
N MET A 144 -7.62 -12.81 -1.25
CA MET A 144 -8.63 -11.76 -1.11
C MET A 144 -10.03 -12.33 -1.30
N ASP A 145 -10.42 -13.12 -0.37
CA ASP A 145 -11.75 -13.64 -0.23
C ASP A 145 -12.66 -12.57 0.43
N ASN A 146 -13.97 -12.64 0.18
CA ASN A 146 -14.96 -11.70 0.73
C ASN A 146 -14.93 -11.61 2.27
N SER A 147 -14.47 -12.64 2.98
CA SER A 147 -14.33 -12.63 4.43
C SER A 147 -13.28 -11.63 4.93
N LYS A 148 -12.22 -11.41 4.16
CA LYS A 148 -11.17 -10.43 4.47
C LYS A 148 -11.60 -9.01 4.20
N ASN A 149 -12.33 -8.81 3.12
CA ASN A 149 -12.89 -7.51 2.82
C ASN A 149 -13.76 -7.04 3.97
N LYS A 150 -14.58 -7.92 4.56
CA LYS A 150 -15.39 -7.61 5.75
C LYS A 150 -14.54 -7.26 6.99
N LYS A 151 -13.39 -7.90 7.19
CA LYS A 151 -12.46 -7.56 8.28
C LYS A 151 -11.82 -6.19 8.06
N ILE A 152 -11.39 -5.90 6.83
CA ILE A 152 -10.84 -4.60 6.44
C ILE A 152 -11.89 -3.52 6.65
N ASP A 153 -13.13 -3.72 6.20
CA ASP A 153 -14.21 -2.76 6.36
C ASP A 153 -14.54 -2.46 7.83
N LYS A 154 -14.43 -3.46 8.72
CA LYS A 154 -14.53 -3.23 10.16
C LYS A 154 -13.40 -2.36 10.69
N ILE A 155 -12.17 -2.56 10.23
CA ILE A 155 -11.01 -1.76 10.64
C ILE A 155 -11.16 -0.32 10.15
N ILE A 156 -11.50 -0.13 8.88
CA ILE A 156 -11.67 1.18 8.26
C ILE A 156 -12.66 2.07 9.03
N LYS A 157 -13.72 1.51 9.61
CA LYS A 157 -14.69 2.27 10.42
C LYS A 157 -14.09 3.00 11.63
N TYR A 158 -12.95 2.53 12.13
CA TYR A 158 -12.25 3.10 13.28
C TYR A 158 -11.06 3.97 12.91
N LEU A 159 -10.78 4.12 11.60
CA LEU A 159 -9.69 4.94 11.12
C LEU A 159 -10.16 6.37 10.81
N PRO A 160 -9.24 7.35 10.76
CA PRO A 160 -9.54 8.66 10.23
C PRO A 160 -10.23 8.54 8.86
N ASP A 161 -11.25 9.35 8.62
CA ASP A 161 -12.08 9.33 7.42
C ASP A 161 -12.74 7.97 7.06
N GLY A 162 -12.93 7.12 8.07
CA GLY A 162 -13.47 5.77 7.90
C GLY A 162 -15.01 5.67 7.78
N LYS A 163 -15.74 6.77 7.54
CA LYS A 163 -17.22 6.78 7.46
C LYS A 163 -17.73 6.37 6.07
N TYR A 164 -17.56 5.11 5.71
CA TYR A 164 -17.99 4.59 4.41
C TYR A 164 -19.11 3.58 4.52
N LYS A 165 -20.00 3.57 3.51
CA LYS A 165 -20.91 2.47 3.28
C LYS A 165 -20.23 1.44 2.38
N SER A 166 -19.92 0.27 2.94
CA SER A 166 -19.49 -0.88 2.14
C SER A 166 -20.68 -1.50 1.43
N LYS A 167 -20.48 -1.96 0.20
CA LYS A 167 -21.46 -2.75 -0.57
C LYS A 167 -21.55 -4.21 -0.14
N LEU A 168 -20.70 -4.65 0.81
CA LEU A 168 -20.60 -6.04 1.25
C LEU A 168 -21.45 -6.34 2.45
#